data_75442cc7b5f73d64791bb59a1da40f25
#
_entry.id   75442cc7b5f73d64791bb59a1da40f25
#
_cell.length_a   1.000
_cell.length_b   1.000
_cell.length_c   1.000
_cell.angle_alpha   90.00
_cell.angle_beta   90.00
_cell.angle_gamma   90.00
#
_symmetry.space_group_name_H-M   'P 1'
#
loop_
_entity.id
_entity.type
_entity.pdbx_description
1 polymer ?
#
loop_
_entity_poly.entity_id
_entity_poly.type
_entity_poly.pdbx_seq_one_letter_code
_entity_poly.pdbx_strand_id
1 'polypeptide(L)'
;CQPDNWSQSISREAKRIEQGEVSETKLKQYKFWTELGKELQAADTPLKLQKVYPQHWTNLAVGKTGVHLAATFNTQEERVSAQLYIVRDKSMFKALEADKGTIEKELGEKLSWQLLPEKAASRIALYRPNSDIENNDDWGEMLKWLVEKLEKLRAVFSPRLKNLRLEGEEGN
;
A
#
# COMPACT_ATOMS: atom_id res chain seq x y z
N CYS A 1 -4.15 23.67 -7.02
CA CYS A 1 -4.66 22.90 -8.13
C CYS A 1 -3.57 22.66 -9.17
N GLN A 2 -3.16 21.43 -9.40
CA GLN A 2 -2.09 21.13 -10.34
C GLN A 2 -2.41 19.89 -11.17
N PRO A 3 -3.51 19.88 -11.92
CA PRO A 3 -3.80 18.73 -12.79
C PRO A 3 -2.71 18.55 -13.85
N ASP A 4 -2.02 19.63 -14.22
CA ASP A 4 -0.96 19.59 -15.22
C ASP A 4 0.23 18.73 -14.81
N ASN A 5 0.52 18.63 -13.51
CA ASN A 5 1.63 17.80 -13.03
C ASN A 5 1.41 16.32 -13.35
N TRP A 6 0.17 15.87 -13.24
CA TRP A 6 -0.18 14.47 -13.54
C TRP A 6 -0.02 14.18 -15.02
N SER A 7 -0.54 15.08 -15.87
CA SER A 7 -0.43 14.93 -17.32
C SER A 7 1.03 14.94 -17.79
N GLN A 8 1.82 15.85 -17.25
CA GLN A 8 3.25 15.94 -17.60
C GLN A 8 4.00 14.69 -17.18
N SER A 9 3.71 14.15 -15.99
CA SER A 9 4.37 12.93 -15.52
C SER A 9 4.04 11.74 -16.43
N ILE A 10 2.78 11.59 -16.81
CA ILE A 10 2.35 10.50 -17.69
C ILE A 10 3.00 10.65 -19.06
N SER A 11 3.09 11.88 -19.57
CA SER A 11 3.73 12.15 -20.87
C SER A 11 5.21 11.79 -20.85
N ARG A 12 5.90 12.09 -19.75
CA ARG A 12 7.31 11.74 -19.60
C ARG A 12 7.51 10.24 -19.56
N GLU A 13 6.65 9.52 -18.86
CA GLU A 13 6.71 8.05 -18.81
C GLU A 13 6.43 7.45 -20.18
N ALA A 14 5.47 7.99 -20.92
CA ALA A 14 5.19 7.54 -22.28
C ALA A 14 6.40 7.71 -23.18
N LYS A 15 7.10 8.83 -23.07
CA LYS A 15 8.31 9.09 -23.85
C LYS A 15 9.41 8.09 -23.50
N ARG A 16 9.55 7.76 -22.22
CA ARG A 16 10.54 6.79 -21.78
C ARG A 16 10.27 5.41 -22.35
N ILE A 17 9.00 5.04 -22.49
CA ILE A 17 8.64 3.79 -23.12
C ILE A 17 8.98 3.79 -24.59
N GLU A 18 8.67 4.87 -25.29
CA GLU A 18 9.03 5.01 -26.70
C GLU A 18 10.54 4.92 -26.90
N GLN A 19 11.31 5.37 -25.92
CA GLN A 19 12.77 5.29 -25.94
C GLN A 19 13.29 3.96 -25.41
N GLY A 20 12.42 3.04 -25.03
CA GLY A 20 12.81 1.74 -24.49
C GLY A 20 13.30 1.75 -23.07
N GLU A 21 13.11 2.84 -22.33
CA GLU A 21 13.58 2.99 -20.95
C GLU A 21 12.63 2.35 -19.92
N VAL A 22 11.33 2.29 -20.23
CA VAL A 22 10.31 1.78 -19.31
C VAL A 22 9.41 0.83 -20.08
N SER A 23 9.11 -0.34 -19.50
CA SER A 23 8.21 -1.31 -20.11
C SER A 23 6.76 -0.84 -20.09
N GLU A 24 5.92 -1.42 -20.96
CA GLU A 24 4.50 -1.12 -20.97
C GLU A 24 3.84 -1.49 -19.65
N THR A 25 4.29 -2.58 -19.02
CA THR A 25 3.77 -2.99 -17.71
C THR A 25 4.05 -1.92 -16.66
N LYS A 26 5.25 -1.36 -16.66
CA LYS A 26 5.61 -0.30 -15.70
C LYS A 26 4.76 0.95 -15.93
N LEU A 27 4.47 1.28 -17.18
CA LEU A 27 3.58 2.41 -17.46
C LEU A 27 2.19 2.16 -16.90
N LYS A 28 1.66 0.95 -17.06
CA LYS A 28 0.36 0.59 -16.50
C LYS A 28 0.36 0.66 -14.98
N GLN A 29 1.43 0.21 -14.35
CA GLN A 29 1.59 0.34 -12.90
C GLN A 29 1.56 1.80 -12.48
N TYR A 30 2.30 2.66 -13.18
CA TYR A 30 2.31 4.08 -12.88
C TYR A 30 0.92 4.69 -13.01
N LYS A 31 0.21 4.37 -14.08
CA LYS A 31 -1.16 4.84 -14.30
C LYS A 31 -2.11 4.33 -13.22
N PHE A 32 -1.96 3.06 -12.83
CA PHE A 32 -2.80 2.46 -11.80
C PHE A 32 -2.63 3.21 -10.47
N TRP A 33 -1.39 3.46 -10.05
CA TRP A 33 -1.15 4.20 -8.81
C TRP A 33 -1.61 5.65 -8.88
N THR A 34 -1.51 6.25 -10.05
CA THR A 34 -2.04 7.60 -10.28
C THR A 34 -3.55 7.62 -10.05
N GLU A 35 -4.25 6.62 -10.57
CA GLU A 35 -5.70 6.50 -10.36
C GLU A 35 -6.02 6.21 -8.89
N LEU A 36 -5.18 5.42 -8.20
CA LEU A 36 -5.37 5.21 -6.77
C LEU A 36 -5.30 6.52 -6.00
N GLY A 37 -4.35 7.38 -6.35
CA GLY A 37 -4.24 8.70 -5.73
C GLY A 37 -5.49 9.53 -5.91
N LYS A 38 -6.08 9.50 -7.10
CA LYS A 38 -7.34 10.21 -7.38
C LYS A 38 -8.48 9.65 -6.55
N GLU A 39 -8.57 8.33 -6.44
CA GLU A 39 -9.63 7.69 -5.64
C GLU A 39 -9.50 8.03 -4.16
N LEU A 40 -8.28 8.09 -3.65
CA LEU A 40 -8.06 8.49 -2.26
C LEU A 40 -8.49 9.92 -2.00
N GLN A 41 -8.21 10.82 -2.95
CA GLN A 41 -8.66 12.22 -2.84
C GLN A 41 -10.18 12.31 -2.87
N ALA A 42 -10.81 11.55 -3.77
CA ALA A 42 -12.28 11.55 -3.90
C ALA A 42 -12.95 10.97 -2.65
N ALA A 43 -12.29 10.03 -1.97
CA ALA A 43 -12.83 9.40 -0.76
C ALA A 43 -12.71 10.28 0.48
N ASP A 44 -12.04 11.42 0.38
CA ASP A 44 -11.84 12.35 1.49
C ASP A 44 -11.23 11.67 2.72
N THR A 45 -10.25 10.82 2.47
CA THR A 45 -9.55 10.08 3.52
C THR A 45 -8.27 10.82 3.93
N PRO A 46 -7.78 10.66 5.18
CA PRO A 46 -6.48 11.20 5.55
C PRO A 46 -5.31 10.48 4.89
N LEU A 47 -5.55 9.33 4.26
CA LEU A 47 -4.50 8.62 3.54
C LEU A 47 -4.07 9.39 2.30
N LYS A 48 -2.76 9.48 2.10
CA LYS A 48 -2.18 10.13 0.93
C LYS A 48 -1.02 9.30 0.42
N LEU A 49 -0.98 9.14 -0.90
CA LEU A 49 0.16 8.47 -1.51
C LEU A 49 1.40 9.32 -1.38
N GLN A 50 2.52 8.66 -1.18
CA GLN A 50 3.82 9.28 -1.38
C GLN A 50 4.04 9.37 -2.89
N LYS A 51 5.19 9.86 -3.33
CA LYS A 51 5.46 9.99 -4.76
C LYS A 51 5.26 8.64 -5.47
N VAL A 52 4.52 8.67 -6.58
CA VAL A 52 4.21 7.48 -7.37
C VAL A 52 5.33 7.21 -8.37
N TYR A 53 5.71 5.95 -8.50
CA TYR A 53 6.74 5.49 -9.43
C TYR A 53 6.20 4.38 -10.33
N PRO A 54 6.80 4.14 -11.50
CA PRO A 54 6.40 3.03 -12.38
C PRO A 54 6.97 1.71 -11.86
N GLN A 55 6.33 1.17 -10.84
CA GLN A 55 6.77 -0.03 -10.14
C GLN A 55 5.56 -0.77 -9.58
N HIS A 56 5.79 -1.97 -9.06
CA HIS A 56 4.71 -2.85 -8.61
C HIS A 56 4.18 -2.53 -7.21
N TRP A 57 4.63 -1.44 -6.61
CA TRP A 57 4.18 -1.04 -5.27
C TRP A 57 4.17 0.47 -5.12
N THR A 58 3.38 0.95 -4.15
CA THR A 58 3.39 2.36 -3.77
C THR A 58 3.13 2.47 -2.27
N ASN A 59 3.65 3.51 -1.65
CA ASN A 59 3.60 3.69 -0.20
C ASN A 59 2.66 4.80 0.23
N LEU A 60 2.11 4.63 1.45
CA LEU A 60 1.28 5.64 2.10
C LEU A 60 1.77 5.79 3.53
N ALA A 61 1.85 7.02 4.01
CA ALA A 61 2.25 7.26 5.41
C ALA A 61 1.15 6.83 6.37
N VAL A 62 1.55 6.32 7.53
CA VAL A 62 0.62 5.89 8.57
C VAL A 62 0.85 6.67 9.87
N GLY A 63 1.70 7.69 9.83
CA GLY A 63 1.97 8.55 10.96
C GLY A 63 3.00 8.05 11.95
N LYS A 64 3.77 7.03 11.59
CA LYS A 64 4.84 6.49 12.43
C LYS A 64 6.07 6.19 11.57
N THR A 65 7.22 6.60 12.06
CA THR A 65 8.49 6.32 11.39
C THR A 65 8.81 4.82 11.45
N GLY A 66 9.33 4.27 10.37
CA GLY A 66 9.73 2.87 10.31
C GLY A 66 8.60 1.91 9.94
N VAL A 67 7.40 2.42 9.75
CA VAL A 67 6.27 1.62 9.30
C VAL A 67 5.41 2.47 8.36
N HIS A 68 4.87 1.84 7.33
CA HIS A 68 3.97 2.53 6.41
C HIS A 68 2.97 1.54 5.83
N LEU A 69 1.90 2.06 5.27
CA LEU A 69 1.00 1.25 4.46
C LEU A 69 1.57 1.17 3.05
N ALA A 70 1.26 0.09 2.37
CA ALA A 70 1.68 -0.09 0.99
C ALA A 70 0.57 -0.77 0.21
N ALA A 71 0.48 -0.42 -1.06
CA ALA A 71 -0.35 -1.15 -2.02
C ALA A 71 0.60 -1.80 -3.01
N THR A 72 0.33 -3.05 -3.38
CA THR A 72 1.16 -3.76 -4.35
C THR A 72 0.29 -4.35 -5.44
N PHE A 73 0.88 -4.50 -6.63
CA PHE A 73 0.24 -5.18 -7.74
C PHE A 73 1.20 -6.22 -8.29
N ASN A 74 0.96 -7.48 -7.96
CA ASN A 74 1.77 -8.59 -8.48
C ASN A 74 1.17 -9.03 -9.82
N THR A 75 1.80 -8.61 -10.91
CA THR A 75 1.28 -8.90 -12.24
C THR A 75 1.47 -10.36 -12.64
N GLN A 76 2.43 -11.05 -12.06
CA GLN A 76 2.66 -12.47 -12.34
C GLN A 76 1.60 -13.35 -11.69
N GLU A 77 1.23 -13.05 -10.46
CA GLU A 77 0.21 -13.79 -9.73
C GLU A 77 -1.18 -13.17 -9.87
N GLU A 78 -1.26 -12.06 -10.59
CA GLU A 78 -2.51 -11.36 -10.86
C GLU A 78 -3.30 -11.06 -9.58
N ARG A 79 -2.63 -10.41 -8.63
CA ARG A 79 -3.26 -10.02 -7.36
C ARG A 79 -2.78 -8.66 -6.90
N VAL A 80 -3.68 -7.92 -6.26
CA VAL A 80 -3.32 -6.67 -5.57
C VAL A 80 -3.31 -6.94 -4.07
N SER A 81 -2.55 -6.14 -3.33
CA SER A 81 -2.54 -6.24 -1.89
C SER A 81 -2.57 -4.86 -1.24
N ALA A 82 -3.17 -4.83 -0.04
CA ALA A 82 -3.05 -3.72 0.87
C ALA A 82 -2.32 -4.27 2.10
N GLN A 83 -1.26 -3.59 2.53
CA GLN A 83 -0.43 -4.15 3.59
C GLN A 83 0.15 -3.09 4.51
N LEU A 84 0.44 -3.51 5.74
CA LEU A 84 1.25 -2.75 6.68
C LEU A 84 2.67 -3.28 6.55
N TYR A 85 3.60 -2.41 6.22
CA TYR A 85 5.00 -2.78 5.99
C TYR A 85 5.85 -2.22 7.11
N ILE A 86 6.50 -3.10 7.86
CA ILE A 86 7.37 -2.74 8.98
C ILE A 86 8.80 -2.88 8.49
N VAL A 87 9.53 -1.76 8.42
CA VAL A 87 10.82 -1.73 7.73
C VAL A 87 11.89 -2.55 8.42
N ARG A 88 12.00 -2.46 9.75
CA ARG A 88 13.09 -3.14 10.48
C ARG A 88 12.73 -3.70 11.84
N ASP A 89 11.55 -3.39 12.36
CA ASP A 89 11.24 -3.67 13.76
C ASP A 89 10.49 -4.99 13.95
N LYS A 90 11.23 -6.07 14.13
CA LYS A 90 10.63 -7.39 14.36
C LYS A 90 9.86 -7.42 15.69
N SER A 91 10.27 -6.66 16.67
CA SER A 91 9.55 -6.64 17.95
C SER A 91 8.18 -5.96 17.79
N MET A 92 8.08 -4.95 16.94
CA MET A 92 6.79 -4.36 16.61
C MET A 92 5.87 -5.38 15.94
N PHE A 93 6.39 -6.14 14.98
CA PHE A 93 5.61 -7.19 14.33
C PHE A 93 5.10 -8.21 15.35
N LYS A 94 5.96 -8.67 16.23
CA LYS A 94 5.59 -9.67 17.25
C LYS A 94 4.57 -9.12 18.23
N ALA A 95 4.69 -7.85 18.61
CA ALA A 95 3.71 -7.21 19.49
C ALA A 95 2.32 -7.15 18.84
N LEU A 96 2.27 -6.81 17.56
CA LEU A 96 1.02 -6.79 16.82
C LEU A 96 0.45 -8.20 16.63
N GLU A 97 1.32 -9.15 16.31
CA GLU A 97 0.90 -10.53 16.11
C GLU A 97 0.33 -11.14 17.40
N ALA A 98 0.86 -10.74 18.55
CA ALA A 98 0.33 -11.20 19.84
C ALA A 98 -1.14 -10.78 20.03
N ASP A 99 -1.58 -9.71 19.36
CA ASP A 99 -2.95 -9.22 19.41
C ASP A 99 -3.75 -9.59 18.14
N LYS A 100 -3.25 -10.55 17.40
CA LYS A 100 -3.78 -10.96 16.09
C LYS A 100 -5.29 -11.23 16.09
N GLY A 101 -5.77 -11.99 17.07
CA GLY A 101 -7.19 -12.34 17.14
C GLY A 101 -8.08 -11.13 17.25
N THR A 102 -7.72 -10.19 18.12
CA THR A 102 -8.47 -8.94 18.31
C THR A 102 -8.41 -8.07 17.07
N ILE A 103 -7.22 -7.96 16.48
CA ILE A 103 -7.01 -7.16 15.27
C ILE A 103 -7.88 -7.68 14.13
N GLU A 104 -7.85 -8.99 13.88
CA GLU A 104 -8.63 -9.58 12.79
C GLU A 104 -10.12 -9.47 13.03
N LYS A 105 -10.54 -9.53 14.29
CA LYS A 105 -11.95 -9.36 14.65
C LYS A 105 -12.42 -7.93 14.37
N GLU A 106 -11.63 -6.93 14.73
CA GLU A 106 -11.95 -5.53 14.45
C GLU A 106 -11.96 -5.24 12.95
N LEU A 107 -11.02 -5.83 12.23
CA LEU A 107 -10.92 -5.65 10.79
C LEU A 107 -12.06 -6.33 10.05
N GLY A 108 -12.56 -7.44 10.58
CA GLY A 108 -13.61 -8.22 9.97
C GLY A 108 -13.14 -9.28 8.99
N GLU A 109 -11.84 -9.51 8.91
CA GLU A 109 -11.26 -10.52 8.02
C GLU A 109 -9.88 -10.92 8.51
N LYS A 110 -9.40 -12.04 8.01
CA LYS A 110 -8.09 -12.57 8.37
C LYS A 110 -6.99 -11.87 7.58
N LEU A 111 -5.84 -11.73 8.21
CA LEU A 111 -4.67 -11.13 7.61
C LEU A 111 -3.61 -12.19 7.35
N SER A 112 -2.69 -11.88 6.43
CA SER A 112 -1.50 -12.69 6.20
C SER A 112 -0.36 -12.08 7.00
N TRP A 113 0.09 -12.78 8.05
CA TRP A 113 1.15 -12.32 8.94
C TRP A 113 2.48 -12.90 8.48
N GLN A 114 3.36 -12.04 7.98
CA GLN A 114 4.61 -12.47 7.36
C GLN A 114 5.79 -11.86 8.07
N LEU A 115 6.44 -12.65 8.91
CA LEU A 115 7.62 -12.20 9.64
C LEU A 115 8.81 -11.92 8.71
N LEU A 116 8.92 -12.65 7.61
CA LEU A 116 10.02 -12.56 6.65
C LEU A 116 11.38 -12.67 7.36
N PRO A 117 11.69 -13.83 7.95
CA PRO A 117 12.88 -13.97 8.82
C PRO A 117 14.21 -13.70 8.11
N GLU A 118 14.21 -13.79 6.78
CA GLU A 118 15.42 -13.55 5.98
C GLU A 118 15.62 -12.08 5.64
N LYS A 119 14.66 -11.22 6.00
CA LYS A 119 14.71 -9.78 5.71
C LYS A 119 14.58 -9.00 7.00
N ALA A 120 15.06 -7.75 6.99
CA ALA A 120 14.85 -6.84 8.11
C ALA A 120 13.37 -6.48 8.24
N ALA A 121 12.64 -6.49 7.14
CA ALA A 121 11.24 -6.10 7.08
C ALA A 121 10.30 -7.23 7.49
N SER A 122 9.08 -6.84 7.84
CA SER A 122 7.95 -7.75 8.06
C SER A 122 6.71 -7.11 7.42
N ARG A 123 5.71 -7.91 7.13
CA ARG A 123 4.46 -7.36 6.55
C ARG A 123 3.23 -8.06 7.09
N ILE A 124 2.14 -7.32 7.09
CA ILE A 124 0.82 -7.83 7.46
C ILE A 124 -0.10 -7.42 6.33
N ALA A 125 -0.65 -8.38 5.59
CA ALA A 125 -1.23 -8.10 4.28
C ALA A 125 -2.62 -8.69 4.07
N LEU A 126 -3.39 -8.01 3.22
CA LEU A 126 -4.63 -8.50 2.63
C LEU A 126 -4.42 -8.60 1.12
N TYR A 127 -4.91 -9.66 0.51
CA TYR A 127 -4.74 -9.92 -0.92
C TYR A 127 -6.07 -10.02 -1.64
N ARG A 128 -6.12 -9.46 -2.85
CA ARG A 128 -7.25 -9.62 -3.77
C ARG A 128 -6.76 -10.38 -4.99
N PRO A 129 -7.16 -11.65 -5.14
CA PRO A 129 -6.76 -12.44 -6.31
C PRO A 129 -7.55 -12.03 -7.55
N ASN A 130 -7.23 -12.65 -8.67
CA ASN A 130 -7.93 -12.44 -9.94
C ASN A 130 -7.95 -10.98 -10.36
N SER A 131 -6.78 -10.32 -10.24
CA SER A 131 -6.61 -8.92 -10.55
C SER A 131 -5.59 -8.77 -11.68
N ASP A 132 -6.08 -8.45 -12.86
CA ASP A 132 -5.26 -8.34 -14.07
C ASP A 132 -5.08 -6.87 -14.43
N ILE A 133 -3.83 -6.40 -14.42
CA ILE A 133 -3.53 -5.00 -14.73
C ILE A 133 -3.89 -4.63 -16.17
N GLU A 134 -3.95 -5.62 -17.06
CA GLU A 134 -4.35 -5.41 -18.44
C GLU A 134 -5.85 -5.22 -18.60
N ASN A 135 -6.63 -5.62 -17.60
CA ASN A 135 -8.09 -5.48 -17.63
C ASN A 135 -8.52 -4.14 -17.06
N ASN A 136 -8.46 -3.10 -17.88
CA ASN A 136 -8.83 -1.74 -17.46
C ASN A 136 -10.26 -1.64 -16.93
N ASP A 137 -11.15 -2.49 -17.42
CA ASP A 137 -12.55 -2.48 -16.97
C ASP A 137 -12.69 -2.87 -15.50
N ASP A 138 -11.75 -3.66 -14.98
CA ASP A 138 -11.77 -4.09 -13.57
C ASP A 138 -10.98 -3.16 -12.65
N TRP A 139 -10.32 -2.14 -13.20
CA TRP A 139 -9.52 -1.22 -12.40
C TRP A 139 -10.36 -0.51 -11.32
N GLY A 140 -11.57 -0.09 -11.67
CA GLY A 140 -12.45 0.57 -10.72
C GLY A 140 -12.70 -0.27 -9.48
N GLU A 141 -12.96 -1.55 -9.64
CA GLU A 141 -13.19 -2.48 -8.53
C GLU A 141 -11.91 -2.72 -7.72
N MET A 142 -10.78 -2.87 -8.41
CA MET A 142 -9.49 -3.04 -7.73
C MET A 142 -9.15 -1.82 -6.88
N LEU A 143 -9.33 -0.62 -7.43
CA LEU A 143 -9.05 0.63 -6.73
C LEU A 143 -9.96 0.81 -5.54
N LYS A 144 -11.23 0.52 -5.70
CA LYS A 144 -12.21 0.60 -4.61
C LYS A 144 -11.83 -0.36 -3.48
N TRP A 145 -11.44 -1.57 -3.84
CA TRP A 145 -10.97 -2.56 -2.86
C TRP A 145 -9.75 -2.04 -2.10
N LEU A 146 -8.77 -1.47 -2.81
CA LEU A 146 -7.56 -0.94 -2.20
C LEU A 146 -7.88 0.20 -1.23
N VAL A 147 -8.70 1.16 -1.65
CA VAL A 147 -9.09 2.28 -0.78
C VAL A 147 -9.75 1.75 0.49
N GLU A 148 -10.70 0.84 0.34
CA GLU A 148 -11.41 0.25 1.48
C GLU A 148 -10.46 -0.47 2.44
N LYS A 149 -9.58 -1.32 1.91
CA LYS A 149 -8.68 -2.11 2.75
C LYS A 149 -7.59 -1.26 3.40
N LEU A 150 -7.04 -0.29 2.67
CA LEU A 150 -6.06 0.62 3.22
C LEU A 150 -6.66 1.45 4.36
N GLU A 151 -7.90 1.91 4.19
CA GLU A 151 -8.60 2.63 5.26
C GLU A 151 -8.83 1.76 6.48
N LYS A 152 -9.24 0.52 6.29
CA LYS A 152 -9.43 -0.42 7.39
C LYS A 152 -8.13 -0.68 8.13
N LEU A 153 -7.04 -0.89 7.39
CA LEU A 153 -5.73 -1.11 8.00
C LEU A 153 -5.31 0.11 8.82
N ARG A 154 -5.49 1.30 8.27
CA ARG A 154 -5.17 2.52 8.99
C ARG A 154 -5.99 2.63 10.28
N ALA A 155 -7.28 2.42 10.19
CA ALA A 155 -8.18 2.56 11.33
C ALA A 155 -7.85 1.58 12.46
N VAL A 156 -7.47 0.36 12.10
CA VAL A 156 -7.17 -0.69 13.09
C VAL A 156 -5.75 -0.54 13.64
N PHE A 157 -4.78 -0.26 12.79
CA PHE A 157 -3.37 -0.25 13.20
C PHE A 157 -2.89 1.09 13.75
N SER A 158 -3.42 2.20 13.26
CA SER A 158 -2.91 3.52 13.67
C SER A 158 -2.95 3.73 15.20
N PRO A 159 -4.04 3.44 15.90
CA PRO A 159 -4.05 3.59 17.36
C PRO A 159 -3.04 2.67 18.05
N ARG A 160 -2.91 1.45 17.54
CA ARG A 160 -1.98 0.48 18.11
C ARG A 160 -0.53 0.91 17.92
N LEU A 161 -0.21 1.44 16.74
CA LEU A 161 1.13 1.95 16.45
C LEU A 161 1.49 3.13 17.34
N LYS A 162 0.54 4.01 17.61
CA LYS A 162 0.75 5.13 18.51
C LYS A 162 1.08 4.66 19.92
N ASN A 163 0.37 3.65 20.41
CA ASN A 163 0.62 3.08 21.73
C ASN A 163 2.00 2.44 21.82
N LEU A 164 2.38 1.68 20.79
CA LEU A 164 3.71 1.07 20.73
C LEU A 164 4.81 2.12 20.70
N ARG A 165 4.58 3.21 19.99
CA ARG A 165 5.52 4.32 19.91
C ARG A 165 5.76 4.93 21.31
N LEU A 166 4.67 5.15 22.06
CA LEU A 166 4.78 5.71 23.40
C LEU A 166 5.56 4.78 24.34
N GLU A 167 5.29 3.49 24.25
CA GLU A 167 6.02 2.50 25.03
C GLU A 167 7.51 2.49 24.67
N GLY A 168 7.81 2.59 23.38
CA GLY A 168 9.20 2.65 22.91
C GLY A 168 9.92 3.87 23.41
N GLU A 169 9.25 5.01 23.46
CA GLU A 169 9.80 6.26 23.98
C GLU A 169 10.08 6.16 25.47
N GLU A 170 9.19 5.52 26.21
CA GLU A 170 9.36 5.33 27.65
C GLU A 170 10.49 4.36 27.96
N GLY A 171 10.72 3.39 27.07
CA GLY A 171 11.76 2.40 27.22
C GLY A 171 13.17 2.92 26.99
N ASN A 172 13.28 4.14 26.53
CA ASN A 172 14.56 4.80 26.33
C ASN A 172 14.91 5.68 27.55
#